data_b24e294a3dcdf0b7f8f3a1884078b41d
#
_entry.id   b24e294a3dcdf0b7f8f3a1884078b41d
#
_cell.length_a   1.000
_cell.length_b   1.000
_cell.length_c   1.000
_cell.angle_alpha   90.00
_cell.angle_beta   90.00
_cell.angle_gamma   90.00
#
_symmetry.space_group_name_H-M   'P 1'
#
loop_
_entity.id
_entity.type
_entity.pdbx_description
1 polymer ?
#
loop_
_entity_poly.entity_id
_entity_poly.type
_entity_poly.pdbx_seq_one_letter_code
_entity_poly.pdbx_strand_id
1 'polypeptide(L)'
;MKIRTLQTTEWDQLAHLIFNSTNTWYQKNLNRQCFGGSDPLTCRIFPEVYETLDPGCCLIAEIDGVLAGSCFYHPRETHFSVGIMNADPAFAGRGVARTLLQEIIKRAGKKPIRLVSSALNLDSYSLYTRAKFRPLAIYQDMIIPAETALPPVPSNVRAAKLADLPAILALEDHVSAISREKDWRYFLNDNSSAWQGFIFETDGEITGFLFSINHPGSRMLGPGVMRDQKAAFALIIAQLSTFGPETPLFLVPASETELIQNLYKLGARNCEIHLSQVLGEAKAPRGVTMPTFMPETA
;
A
#
# COMPACT_ATOMS: atom_id res chain seq x y z
N MET A 1 -3.53 26.34 12.79
CA MET A 1 -3.03 24.98 12.41
C MET A 1 -1.54 25.08 12.16
N LYS A 2 -0.76 24.28 12.86
CA LYS A 2 0.70 24.17 12.72
C LYS A 2 1.03 22.81 12.10
N ILE A 3 1.96 22.80 11.12
CA ILE A 3 2.48 21.55 10.56
C ILE A 3 3.86 21.31 11.15
N ARG A 4 4.09 20.10 11.63
CA ARG A 4 5.35 19.63 12.20
C ARG A 4 5.58 18.15 11.91
N THR A 5 6.76 17.64 12.21
CA THR A 5 7.04 16.20 12.16
C THR A 5 6.52 15.47 13.40
N LEU A 6 6.20 14.19 13.24
CA LEU A 6 5.86 13.27 14.32
C LEU A 6 7.04 13.12 15.29
N GLN A 7 6.73 13.02 16.59
CA GLN A 7 7.71 12.65 17.62
C GLN A 7 7.52 11.17 18.00
N THR A 8 8.60 10.49 18.36
CA THR A 8 8.53 9.06 18.75
C THR A 8 7.61 8.79 19.93
N THR A 9 7.47 9.76 20.84
CA THR A 9 6.57 9.70 22.00
C THR A 9 5.08 9.79 21.63
N GLU A 10 4.77 10.09 20.37
CA GLU A 10 3.39 10.28 19.88
C GLU A 10 2.88 9.08 19.04
N TRP A 11 3.66 8.01 18.90
CA TRP A 11 3.28 6.88 18.06
C TRP A 11 1.97 6.23 18.48
N ASP A 12 1.73 6.10 19.78
CA ASP A 12 0.47 5.55 20.31
C ASP A 12 -0.71 6.48 19.99
N GLN A 13 -0.52 7.79 20.16
CA GLN A 13 -1.55 8.78 19.81
C GLN A 13 -1.85 8.76 18.31
N LEU A 14 -0.84 8.62 17.48
CA LEU A 14 -1.01 8.47 16.03
C LEU A 14 -1.73 7.17 15.67
N ALA A 15 -1.41 6.05 16.33
CA ALA A 15 -2.11 4.79 16.14
C ALA A 15 -3.61 4.92 16.43
N HIS A 16 -3.97 5.59 17.54
CA HIS A 16 -5.36 5.91 17.85
C HIS A 16 -6.03 6.79 16.79
N LEU A 17 -5.35 7.81 16.26
CA LEU A 17 -5.88 8.64 15.18
C LEU A 17 -6.17 7.80 13.94
N ILE A 18 -5.20 7.00 13.49
CA ILE A 18 -5.33 6.15 12.29
C ILE A 18 -6.52 5.19 12.46
N PHE A 19 -6.55 4.46 13.56
CA PHE A 19 -7.61 3.49 13.85
C PHE A 19 -8.99 4.15 13.87
N ASN A 20 -9.15 5.22 14.65
CA ASN A 20 -10.44 5.86 14.86
C ASN A 20 -10.94 6.57 13.60
N SER A 21 -10.11 7.36 12.93
CA SER A 21 -10.54 8.10 11.75
C SER A 21 -10.91 7.17 10.59
N THR A 22 -10.11 6.12 10.37
CA THR A 22 -10.35 5.15 9.31
C THR A 22 -11.61 4.33 9.61
N ASN A 23 -11.72 3.72 10.79
CA ASN A 23 -12.90 2.93 11.14
C ASN A 23 -14.18 3.77 11.19
N THR A 24 -14.12 5.03 11.62
CA THR A 24 -15.28 5.95 11.59
C THR A 24 -15.75 6.17 10.16
N TRP A 25 -14.81 6.40 9.21
CA TRP A 25 -15.18 6.59 7.81
C TRP A 25 -15.78 5.32 7.21
N TYR A 26 -15.14 4.15 7.40
CA TYR A 26 -15.63 2.87 6.87
C TYR A 26 -16.96 2.46 7.49
N GLN A 27 -17.14 2.66 8.79
CA GLN A 27 -18.41 2.37 9.45
C GLN A 27 -19.54 3.24 8.93
N LYS A 28 -19.29 4.55 8.76
CA LYS A 28 -20.30 5.50 8.28
C LYS A 28 -20.70 5.27 6.84
N ASN A 29 -19.73 4.95 5.96
CA ASN A 29 -19.97 4.93 4.50
C ASN A 29 -20.18 3.52 3.94
N LEU A 30 -19.61 2.48 4.58
CA LEU A 30 -19.62 1.11 4.06
C LEU A 30 -20.17 0.08 5.07
N ASN A 31 -20.61 0.55 6.25
CA ASN A 31 -21.15 -0.29 7.33
C ASN A 31 -20.22 -1.45 7.73
N ARG A 32 -18.91 -1.21 7.71
CA ARG A 32 -17.88 -2.17 8.13
C ARG A 32 -16.72 -1.45 8.80
N GLN A 33 -15.85 -2.21 9.47
CA GLN A 33 -14.57 -1.71 9.95
C GLN A 33 -13.46 -2.02 8.93
N CYS A 34 -12.47 -1.14 8.84
CA CYS A 34 -11.24 -1.37 8.08
C CYS A 34 -10.25 -2.18 8.92
N PHE A 35 -9.97 -1.68 10.15
CA PHE A 35 -9.14 -2.39 11.12
C PHE A 35 -10.03 -3.20 12.03
N GLY A 36 -9.80 -4.53 12.08
CA GLY A 36 -10.52 -5.44 12.94
C GLY A 36 -10.13 -5.30 14.41
N GLY A 37 -10.95 -5.92 15.29
CA GLY A 37 -10.71 -5.86 16.74
C GLY A 37 -11.07 -4.53 17.37
N SER A 38 -10.64 -4.33 18.63
CA SER A 38 -10.94 -3.14 19.42
C SER A 38 -9.70 -2.41 19.94
N ASP A 39 -8.50 -2.89 19.60
CA ASP A 39 -7.24 -2.31 20.06
C ASP A 39 -6.64 -1.38 19.00
N PRO A 40 -6.69 -0.03 19.21
CA PRO A 40 -6.09 0.94 18.30
C PRO A 40 -4.56 0.79 18.16
N LEU A 41 -3.89 0.19 19.14
CA LEU A 41 -2.44 0.00 19.09
C LEU A 41 -1.99 -0.98 18.02
N THR A 42 -2.90 -1.76 17.43
CA THR A 42 -2.59 -2.53 16.22
C THR A 42 -2.13 -1.64 15.05
N CYS A 43 -2.59 -0.37 15.00
CA CYS A 43 -2.16 0.61 14.02
C CYS A 43 -0.78 1.24 14.32
N ARG A 44 -0.12 0.87 15.42
CA ARG A 44 1.24 1.31 15.73
C ARG A 44 2.25 0.80 14.70
N ILE A 45 1.95 -0.30 14.02
CA ILE A 45 2.77 -0.82 12.91
C ILE A 45 3.05 0.25 11.84
N PHE A 46 2.14 1.22 11.59
CA PHE A 46 2.34 2.27 10.59
C PHE A 46 3.51 3.20 10.96
N PRO A 47 3.54 3.89 12.12
CA PRO A 47 4.71 4.67 12.48
C PRO A 47 5.98 3.81 12.67
N GLU A 48 5.88 2.57 13.15
CA GLU A 48 7.03 1.68 13.30
C GLU A 48 7.71 1.39 11.96
N VAL A 49 6.96 0.98 10.95
CA VAL A 49 7.51 0.69 9.62
C VAL A 49 7.96 1.97 8.93
N TYR A 50 7.12 3.01 8.94
CA TYR A 50 7.37 4.21 8.16
C TYR A 50 8.50 5.06 8.72
N GLU A 51 8.59 5.24 10.02
CA GLU A 51 9.71 5.97 10.65
C GLU A 51 11.02 5.17 10.60
N THR A 52 10.96 3.84 10.49
CA THR A 52 12.15 3.02 10.22
C THR A 52 12.64 3.22 8.79
N LEU A 53 11.74 3.23 7.81
CA LEU A 53 12.06 3.45 6.41
C LEU A 53 12.47 4.90 6.13
N ASP A 54 11.70 5.84 6.61
CA ASP A 54 11.79 7.26 6.29
C ASP A 54 11.67 8.13 7.56
N PRO A 55 12.70 8.17 8.42
CA PRO A 55 12.67 8.94 9.65
C PRO A 55 12.33 10.42 9.42
N GLY A 56 11.34 10.94 10.18
CA GLY A 56 10.88 12.32 10.07
C GLY A 56 9.98 12.61 8.85
N CYS A 57 9.53 11.59 8.13
CA CYS A 57 8.64 11.71 6.99
C CYS A 57 7.14 11.50 7.35
N CYS A 58 6.77 11.65 8.61
CA CYS A 58 5.39 11.80 9.04
C CYS A 58 5.10 13.25 9.41
N LEU A 59 4.16 13.88 8.71
CA LEU A 59 3.66 15.21 9.02
C LEU A 59 2.45 15.14 9.95
N ILE A 60 2.46 15.97 10.96
CA ILE A 60 1.35 16.17 11.89
C ILE A 60 0.76 17.56 11.68
N ALA A 61 -0.56 17.63 11.54
CA ALA A 61 -1.32 18.85 11.65
C ALA A 61 -1.81 19.01 13.10
N GLU A 62 -1.32 20.02 13.79
CA GLU A 62 -1.68 20.35 15.17
C GLU A 62 -2.60 21.57 15.19
N ILE A 63 -3.71 21.47 15.92
CA ILE A 63 -4.66 22.56 16.15
C ILE A 63 -4.90 22.67 17.65
N ASP A 64 -4.60 23.83 18.23
CA ASP A 64 -4.79 24.12 19.64
C ASP A 64 -4.13 23.07 20.58
N GLY A 65 -2.94 22.58 20.18
CA GLY A 65 -2.19 21.56 20.91
C GLY A 65 -2.68 20.11 20.68
N VAL A 66 -3.72 19.90 19.87
CA VAL A 66 -4.28 18.57 19.56
C VAL A 66 -3.79 18.10 18.21
N LEU A 67 -3.43 16.81 18.12
CA LEU A 67 -3.09 16.12 16.87
C LEU A 67 -4.38 15.97 16.05
N ALA A 68 -4.59 16.86 15.09
CA ALA A 68 -5.79 16.94 14.26
C ALA A 68 -5.71 16.12 12.96
N GLY A 69 -4.52 15.69 12.58
CA GLY A 69 -4.31 14.86 11.41
C GLY A 69 -2.85 14.52 11.16
N SER A 70 -2.63 13.55 10.31
CA SER A 70 -1.30 13.06 9.94
C SER A 70 -1.23 12.67 8.47
N CYS A 71 -0.02 12.67 7.92
CA CYS A 71 0.25 12.10 6.61
C CYS A 71 1.70 11.65 6.53
N PHE A 72 1.92 10.40 6.17
CA PHE A 72 3.24 9.90 5.80
C PHE A 72 3.54 10.22 4.35
N TYR A 73 4.82 10.37 4.03
CA TYR A 73 5.31 10.47 2.66
C TYR A 73 6.66 9.76 2.55
N HIS A 74 6.94 9.22 1.38
CA HIS A 74 8.09 8.38 1.14
C HIS A 74 8.90 8.94 -0.04
N PRO A 75 10.01 9.68 0.20
CA PRO A 75 10.92 10.09 -0.86
C PRO A 75 11.62 8.86 -1.44
N ARG A 76 11.51 8.68 -2.75
CA ARG A 76 12.21 7.61 -3.48
C ARG A 76 13.06 8.22 -4.59
N GLU A 77 13.86 7.39 -5.26
CA GLU A 77 14.77 7.85 -6.30
C GLU A 77 14.02 8.55 -7.42
N THR A 78 12.92 7.97 -7.88
CA THR A 78 12.15 8.44 -9.04
C THR A 78 10.92 9.28 -8.68
N HIS A 79 10.39 9.20 -7.46
CA HIS A 79 9.12 9.79 -7.07
C HIS A 79 9.01 10.05 -5.56
N PHE A 80 7.91 10.67 -5.16
CA PHE A 80 7.40 10.66 -3.79
C PHE A 80 6.13 9.81 -3.75
N SER A 81 5.98 8.96 -2.74
CA SER A 81 4.69 8.34 -2.42
C SER A 81 4.02 9.08 -1.27
N VAL A 82 2.71 9.27 -1.36
CA VAL A 82 1.90 9.72 -0.22
C VAL A 82 1.39 8.47 0.47
N GLY A 83 1.78 8.31 1.72
CA GLY A 83 1.34 7.24 2.59
C GLY A 83 -0.02 7.53 3.23
N ILE A 84 -0.37 6.73 4.23
CA ILE A 84 -1.66 6.87 4.92
C ILE A 84 -1.85 8.31 5.42
N MET A 85 -2.99 8.91 5.05
CA MET A 85 -3.38 10.25 5.47
C MET A 85 -4.67 10.18 6.26
N ASN A 86 -4.64 10.70 7.47
CA ASN A 86 -5.77 10.72 8.37
C ASN A 86 -6.06 12.15 8.86
N ALA A 87 -7.34 12.45 9.02
CA ALA A 87 -7.80 13.65 9.71
C ALA A 87 -8.83 13.23 10.76
N ASP A 88 -8.68 13.77 11.96
CA ASP A 88 -9.63 13.52 13.03
C ASP A 88 -11.00 14.10 12.63
N PRO A 89 -12.07 13.29 12.68
CA PRO A 89 -13.43 13.74 12.37
C PRO A 89 -13.88 14.99 13.16
N ALA A 90 -13.36 15.19 14.35
CA ALA A 90 -13.65 16.38 15.17
C ALA A 90 -13.16 17.69 14.52
N PHE A 91 -12.21 17.60 13.60
CA PHE A 91 -11.68 18.75 12.86
C PHE A 91 -12.14 18.77 11.39
N ALA A 92 -13.22 18.05 11.06
CA ALA A 92 -13.78 18.03 9.71
C ALA A 92 -14.08 19.46 9.19
N GLY A 93 -13.82 19.71 7.90
CA GLY A 93 -14.04 21.01 7.28
C GLY A 93 -12.97 22.07 7.60
N ARG A 94 -12.02 21.82 8.52
CA ARG A 94 -10.96 22.78 8.88
C ARG A 94 -9.73 22.74 7.96
N GLY A 95 -9.77 21.97 6.88
CA GLY A 95 -8.73 21.94 5.84
C GLY A 95 -7.47 21.15 6.21
N VAL A 96 -7.54 20.26 7.23
CA VAL A 96 -6.41 19.46 7.73
C VAL A 96 -5.72 18.69 6.61
N ALA A 97 -6.43 17.79 5.93
CA ALA A 97 -5.88 16.97 4.85
C ALA A 97 -5.33 17.81 3.68
N ARG A 98 -6.02 18.91 3.34
CA ARG A 98 -5.56 19.83 2.29
C ARG A 98 -4.21 20.47 2.64
N THR A 99 -4.04 20.92 3.88
CA THR A 99 -2.80 21.57 4.33
C THR A 99 -1.64 20.57 4.36
N LEU A 100 -1.87 19.34 4.85
CA LEU A 100 -0.88 18.25 4.82
C LEU A 100 -0.45 17.93 3.38
N LEU A 101 -1.40 17.75 2.46
CA LEU A 101 -1.10 17.47 1.06
C LEU A 101 -0.29 18.61 0.39
N GLN A 102 -0.65 19.87 0.65
CA GLN A 102 0.09 21.01 0.13
C GLN A 102 1.54 21.07 0.61
N GLU A 103 1.78 20.70 1.88
CA GLU A 103 3.14 20.64 2.42
C GLU A 103 3.96 19.51 1.76
N ILE A 104 3.34 18.35 1.48
CA ILE A 104 4.02 17.25 0.76
C ILE A 104 4.34 17.66 -0.67
N ILE A 105 3.40 18.29 -1.40
CA ILE A 105 3.64 18.81 -2.75
C ILE A 105 4.82 19.78 -2.78
N LYS A 106 4.89 20.67 -1.80
CA LYS A 106 6.02 21.61 -1.65
C LYS A 106 7.35 20.86 -1.44
N ARG A 107 7.37 19.83 -0.59
CA ARG A 107 8.57 19.03 -0.30
C ARG A 107 9.03 18.20 -1.49
N ALA A 108 8.11 17.66 -2.26
CA ALA A 108 8.41 16.88 -3.47
C ALA A 108 9.08 17.70 -4.57
N GLY A 109 8.82 19.03 -4.61
CA GLY A 109 9.40 19.93 -5.61
C GLY A 109 8.98 19.55 -7.03
N LYS A 110 9.93 19.05 -7.83
CA LYS A 110 9.68 18.63 -9.23
C LYS A 110 9.44 17.13 -9.40
N LYS A 111 9.65 16.32 -8.34
CA LYS A 111 9.43 14.88 -8.43
C LYS A 111 7.95 14.56 -8.56
N PRO A 112 7.58 13.59 -9.40
CA PRO A 112 6.21 13.08 -9.41
C PRO A 112 5.77 12.61 -8.02
N ILE A 113 4.49 12.76 -7.70
CA ILE A 113 3.91 12.26 -6.46
C ILE A 113 2.87 11.20 -6.81
N ARG A 114 2.97 10.04 -6.19
CA ARG A 114 2.06 8.91 -6.37
C ARG A 114 1.30 8.61 -5.10
N LEU A 115 0.08 8.10 -5.22
CA LEU A 115 -0.72 7.59 -4.11
C LEU A 115 -1.71 6.54 -4.59
N VAL A 116 -2.22 5.76 -3.64
CA VAL A 116 -3.37 4.86 -3.82
C VAL A 116 -4.48 5.32 -2.88
N SER A 117 -5.71 5.42 -3.37
CA SER A 117 -6.84 5.82 -2.55
C SER A 117 -8.11 5.07 -2.95
N SER A 118 -9.02 4.88 -1.98
CA SER A 118 -10.34 4.31 -2.24
C SER A 118 -11.12 5.14 -3.25
N ALA A 119 -11.64 4.50 -4.29
CA ALA A 119 -12.54 5.12 -5.25
C ALA A 119 -13.90 5.49 -4.63
N LEU A 120 -14.24 4.89 -3.49
CA LEU A 120 -15.49 5.14 -2.78
C LEU A 120 -15.39 6.38 -1.87
N ASN A 121 -14.17 6.85 -1.57
CA ASN A 121 -13.95 8.07 -0.80
C ASN A 121 -13.89 9.30 -1.71
N LEU A 122 -15.08 9.81 -2.06
CA LEU A 122 -15.21 10.97 -2.95
C LEU A 122 -14.57 12.25 -2.39
N ASP A 123 -14.48 12.40 -1.07
CA ASP A 123 -13.83 13.55 -0.44
C ASP A 123 -12.31 13.50 -0.70
N SER A 124 -11.69 12.34 -0.49
CA SER A 124 -10.27 12.12 -0.81
C SER A 124 -10.00 12.25 -2.31
N TYR A 125 -10.83 11.63 -3.14
CA TYR A 125 -10.70 11.74 -4.59
C TYR A 125 -10.78 13.21 -5.06
N SER A 126 -11.75 13.97 -4.53
CA SER A 126 -11.90 15.39 -4.83
C SER A 126 -10.74 16.24 -4.31
N LEU A 127 -10.17 15.90 -3.16
CA LEU A 127 -8.98 16.54 -2.61
C LEU A 127 -7.80 16.41 -3.57
N TYR A 128 -7.52 15.19 -4.03
CA TYR A 128 -6.39 14.90 -4.91
C TYR A 128 -6.58 15.51 -6.30
N THR A 129 -7.76 15.38 -6.91
CA THR A 129 -8.02 15.95 -8.24
C THR A 129 -8.01 17.48 -8.24
N ARG A 130 -8.46 18.15 -7.17
CA ARG A 130 -8.28 19.60 -7.00
C ARG A 130 -6.82 20.00 -6.88
N ALA A 131 -5.96 19.13 -6.37
CA ALA A 131 -4.50 19.30 -6.34
C ALA A 131 -3.84 18.87 -7.66
N LYS A 132 -4.61 18.58 -8.72
CA LYS A 132 -4.18 18.18 -10.07
C LYS A 132 -3.59 16.78 -10.17
N PHE A 133 -3.85 15.92 -9.20
CA PHE A 133 -3.61 14.48 -9.39
C PHE A 133 -4.56 13.94 -10.46
N ARG A 134 -4.07 13.01 -11.26
CA ARG A 134 -4.87 12.28 -12.26
C ARG A 134 -4.83 10.79 -11.97
N PRO A 135 -5.91 10.04 -12.24
CA PRO A 135 -5.89 8.59 -12.16
C PRO A 135 -4.82 8.00 -13.10
N LEU A 136 -4.15 6.95 -12.64
CA LEU A 136 -3.16 6.19 -13.41
C LEU A 136 -3.65 4.76 -13.67
N ALA A 137 -4.15 4.08 -12.64
CA ALA A 137 -4.70 2.73 -12.75
C ALA A 137 -5.88 2.54 -11.78
N ILE A 138 -6.71 1.55 -12.10
CA ILE A 138 -7.83 1.10 -11.26
C ILE A 138 -7.47 -0.30 -10.75
N TYR A 139 -7.75 -0.57 -9.48
CA TYR A 139 -7.52 -1.86 -8.84
C TYR A 139 -8.82 -2.38 -8.25
N GLN A 140 -9.03 -3.69 -8.37
CA GLN A 140 -10.02 -4.42 -7.61
C GLN A 140 -9.37 -4.93 -6.32
N ASP A 141 -9.96 -4.58 -5.19
CA ASP A 141 -9.58 -5.11 -3.89
C ASP A 141 -10.21 -6.48 -3.74
N MET A 142 -9.40 -7.50 -3.69
CA MET A 142 -9.86 -8.88 -3.65
C MET A 142 -9.47 -9.58 -2.36
N ILE A 143 -10.34 -10.47 -1.91
CA ILE A 143 -10.11 -11.43 -0.84
C ILE A 143 -10.47 -12.83 -1.34
N ILE A 144 -9.79 -13.85 -0.84
CA ILE A 144 -10.16 -15.25 -1.05
C ILE A 144 -10.50 -15.85 0.31
N PRO A 145 -11.66 -16.52 0.48
CA PRO A 145 -12.01 -17.17 1.75
C PRO A 145 -10.92 -18.14 2.21
N ALA A 146 -10.64 -18.15 3.51
CA ALA A 146 -9.54 -18.93 4.08
C ALA A 146 -9.69 -20.45 3.85
N GLU A 147 -10.92 -20.93 3.75
CA GLU A 147 -11.25 -22.35 3.48
C GLU A 147 -11.10 -22.76 2.02
N THR A 148 -10.74 -21.86 1.15
CA THR A 148 -10.60 -22.14 -0.29
C THR A 148 -9.45 -23.12 -0.55
N ALA A 149 -9.74 -24.20 -1.28
CA ALA A 149 -8.70 -25.13 -1.73
C ALA A 149 -7.84 -24.44 -2.80
N LEU A 150 -6.61 -24.11 -2.45
CA LEU A 150 -5.65 -23.49 -3.36
C LEU A 150 -5.00 -24.56 -4.25
N PRO A 151 -4.70 -24.25 -5.53
CA PRO A 151 -3.89 -25.10 -6.35
C PRO A 151 -2.45 -25.19 -5.80
N PRO A 152 -1.68 -26.23 -6.16
CA PRO A 152 -0.29 -26.35 -5.72
C PRO A 152 0.55 -25.18 -6.22
N VAL A 153 1.48 -24.73 -5.38
CA VAL A 153 2.44 -23.68 -5.75
C VAL A 153 3.35 -24.22 -6.85
N PRO A 154 3.50 -23.54 -7.99
CA PRO A 154 4.37 -23.97 -9.07
C PRO A 154 5.84 -24.05 -8.64
N SER A 155 6.59 -25.01 -9.20
CA SER A 155 7.99 -25.28 -8.85
C SER A 155 8.95 -24.11 -9.17
N ASN A 156 8.56 -23.21 -10.03
CA ASN A 156 9.31 -22.00 -10.40
C ASN A 156 9.02 -20.79 -9.51
N VAL A 157 8.29 -21.00 -8.42
CA VAL A 157 8.14 -20.01 -7.35
C VAL A 157 9.04 -20.40 -6.17
N ARG A 158 9.80 -19.45 -5.65
CA ARG A 158 10.61 -19.63 -4.45
C ARG A 158 10.60 -18.38 -3.55
N ALA A 159 11.01 -18.53 -2.32
CA ALA A 159 11.21 -17.40 -1.41
C ALA A 159 12.26 -16.42 -1.98
N ALA A 160 11.97 -15.13 -1.86
CA ALA A 160 12.89 -14.06 -2.21
C ALA A 160 14.04 -14.00 -1.19
N LYS A 161 15.23 -13.61 -1.68
CA LYS A 161 16.46 -13.47 -0.87
C LYS A 161 17.11 -12.12 -1.17
N LEU A 162 17.94 -11.65 -0.27
CA LEU A 162 18.68 -10.38 -0.47
C LEU A 162 19.53 -10.39 -1.75
N ALA A 163 20.05 -11.56 -2.15
CA ALA A 163 20.78 -11.71 -3.41
C ALA A 163 19.94 -11.44 -4.67
N ASP A 164 18.61 -11.49 -4.57
CA ASP A 164 17.70 -11.21 -5.69
C ASP A 164 17.48 -9.70 -5.91
N LEU A 165 17.91 -8.85 -4.99
CA LEU A 165 17.67 -7.41 -5.03
C LEU A 165 18.02 -6.74 -6.37
N PRO A 166 19.17 -7.00 -7.01
CA PRO A 166 19.47 -6.38 -8.31
C PRO A 166 18.46 -6.74 -9.40
N ALA A 167 17.99 -7.99 -9.43
CA ALA A 167 17.00 -8.43 -10.41
C ALA A 167 15.60 -7.88 -10.11
N ILE A 168 15.23 -7.77 -8.83
CA ILE A 168 13.99 -7.12 -8.38
C ILE A 168 13.96 -5.66 -8.84
N LEU A 169 15.04 -4.91 -8.64
CA LEU A 169 15.15 -3.52 -9.07
C LEU A 169 15.07 -3.35 -10.59
N ALA A 170 15.75 -4.23 -11.33
CA ALA A 170 15.71 -4.21 -12.79
C ALA A 170 14.30 -4.51 -13.33
N LEU A 171 13.60 -5.47 -12.72
CA LEU A 171 12.23 -5.80 -13.10
C LEU A 171 11.26 -4.66 -12.77
N GLU A 172 11.40 -4.04 -11.60
CA GLU A 172 10.56 -2.90 -11.20
C GLU A 172 10.74 -1.71 -12.13
N ASP A 173 11.98 -1.33 -12.44
CA ASP A 173 12.26 -0.25 -13.40
C ASP A 173 11.68 -0.57 -14.78
N HIS A 174 11.85 -1.80 -15.25
CA HIS A 174 11.34 -2.22 -16.57
C HIS A 174 9.82 -2.16 -16.65
N VAL A 175 9.11 -2.66 -15.62
CA VAL A 175 7.63 -2.76 -15.64
C VAL A 175 6.98 -1.46 -15.22
N SER A 176 7.44 -0.85 -14.12
CA SER A 176 6.74 0.26 -13.45
C SER A 176 7.40 1.61 -13.70
N ALA A 177 8.63 1.63 -14.22
CA ALA A 177 9.47 2.83 -14.40
C ALA A 177 9.64 3.64 -13.08
N ILE A 178 9.74 2.93 -11.96
CA ILE A 178 10.04 3.49 -10.64
C ILE A 178 11.22 2.76 -10.00
N SER A 179 11.82 3.39 -8.99
CA SER A 179 12.87 2.80 -8.17
C SER A 179 12.61 3.13 -6.71
N ARG A 180 12.73 2.11 -5.85
CA ARG A 180 12.54 2.18 -4.40
C ARG A 180 13.41 1.13 -3.69
N GLU A 181 14.69 1.14 -3.96
CA GLU A 181 15.65 0.16 -3.42
C GLU A 181 15.57 0.01 -1.90
N LYS A 182 15.36 1.13 -1.19
CA LYS A 182 15.23 1.16 0.27
C LYS A 182 14.11 0.23 0.76
N ASP A 183 12.96 0.22 0.08
CA ASP A 183 11.82 -0.61 0.47
C ASP A 183 12.14 -2.09 0.29
N TRP A 184 12.74 -2.47 -0.85
CA TRP A 184 13.11 -3.86 -1.11
C TRP A 184 14.18 -4.36 -0.15
N ARG A 185 15.18 -3.53 0.19
CA ARG A 185 16.16 -3.87 1.22
C ARG A 185 15.52 -4.10 2.58
N TYR A 186 14.55 -3.27 2.94
CA TYR A 186 13.82 -3.41 4.19
C TYR A 186 13.06 -4.73 4.23
N PHE A 187 12.24 -5.03 3.21
CA PHE A 187 11.44 -6.25 3.16
C PHE A 187 12.29 -7.53 3.10
N LEU A 188 13.43 -7.50 2.41
CA LEU A 188 14.33 -8.65 2.29
C LEU A 188 15.19 -8.88 3.53
N ASN A 189 15.36 -7.88 4.41
CA ASN A 189 16.14 -7.97 5.64
C ASN A 189 15.27 -7.95 6.92
N ASP A 190 13.94 -7.89 6.78
CA ASP A 190 13.08 -7.81 7.96
C ASP A 190 13.18 -9.06 8.82
N ASN A 191 13.61 -8.89 10.07
CA ASN A 191 13.71 -9.94 11.06
C ASN A 191 12.44 -10.10 11.91
N SER A 192 11.42 -9.24 11.71
CA SER A 192 10.16 -9.29 12.45
C SER A 192 9.27 -10.47 12.03
N SER A 193 9.61 -11.15 10.92
CA SER A 193 8.78 -12.16 10.26
C SER A 193 7.38 -11.67 9.81
N ALA A 194 7.12 -10.37 9.89
CA ALA A 194 5.87 -9.80 9.39
C ALA A 194 5.82 -9.76 7.85
N TRP A 195 6.99 -9.61 7.21
CA TRP A 195 7.12 -9.55 5.77
C TRP A 195 7.58 -10.88 5.18
N GLN A 196 6.97 -11.26 4.05
CA GLN A 196 7.36 -12.42 3.27
C GLN A 196 7.37 -12.08 1.79
N GLY A 197 8.41 -12.50 1.07
CA GLY A 197 8.55 -12.30 -0.37
C GLY A 197 8.73 -13.61 -1.13
N PHE A 198 8.08 -13.70 -2.29
CA PHE A 198 8.31 -14.76 -3.27
C PHE A 198 8.70 -14.16 -4.61
N ILE A 199 9.49 -14.89 -5.37
CA ILE A 199 9.82 -14.60 -6.75
C ILE A 199 9.31 -15.70 -7.67
N PHE A 200 9.05 -15.35 -8.93
CA PHE A 200 8.70 -16.26 -10.00
C PHE A 200 9.80 -16.21 -11.07
N GLU A 201 10.30 -17.37 -11.45
CA GLU A 201 11.39 -17.51 -12.42
C GLU A 201 10.90 -18.12 -13.75
N THR A 202 11.40 -17.59 -14.86
CA THR A 202 11.20 -18.14 -16.19
C THR A 202 12.56 -18.22 -16.86
N ASP A 203 12.99 -19.42 -17.28
CA ASP A 203 14.26 -19.67 -17.97
C ASP A 203 15.50 -19.09 -17.21
N GLY A 204 15.44 -19.14 -15.86
CA GLY A 204 16.51 -18.64 -14.99
C GLY A 204 16.48 -17.13 -14.73
N GLU A 205 15.51 -16.40 -15.28
CA GLU A 205 15.30 -14.97 -15.00
C GLU A 205 14.15 -14.75 -14.02
N ILE A 206 14.28 -13.77 -13.13
CA ILE A 206 13.18 -13.30 -12.28
C ILE A 206 12.22 -12.48 -13.16
N THR A 207 11.02 -12.99 -13.37
CA THR A 207 9.96 -12.35 -14.15
C THR A 207 8.78 -11.89 -13.32
N GLY A 208 8.81 -12.13 -12.00
CA GLY A 208 7.83 -11.64 -11.06
C GLY A 208 8.33 -11.72 -9.63
N PHE A 209 7.82 -10.82 -8.80
CA PHE A 209 7.95 -10.90 -7.35
C PHE A 209 6.71 -10.32 -6.67
N LEU A 210 6.39 -10.84 -5.49
CA LEU A 210 5.29 -10.37 -4.65
C LEU A 210 5.68 -10.51 -3.19
N PHE A 211 5.59 -9.41 -2.46
CA PHE A 211 5.71 -9.39 -1.02
C PHE A 211 4.34 -9.42 -0.36
N SER A 212 4.32 -9.68 0.93
CA SER A 212 3.12 -9.58 1.76
C SER A 212 3.48 -9.19 3.18
N ILE A 213 2.52 -8.62 3.88
CA ILE A 213 2.58 -8.38 5.32
C ILE A 213 1.47 -9.17 6.02
N ASN A 214 1.83 -9.84 7.13
CA ASN A 214 0.88 -10.51 8.00
C ASN A 214 1.00 -9.96 9.43
N HIS A 215 0.24 -8.91 9.71
CA HIS A 215 0.18 -8.26 11.01
C HIS A 215 -1.27 -7.85 11.33
N PRO A 216 -1.75 -7.90 12.59
CA PRO A 216 -3.13 -7.53 12.95
C PRO A 216 -3.58 -6.15 12.43
N GLY A 217 -2.67 -5.19 12.32
CA GLY A 217 -2.93 -3.86 11.74
C GLY A 217 -2.84 -3.80 10.21
N SER A 218 -2.32 -4.85 9.54
CA SER A 218 -2.24 -4.90 8.09
C SER A 218 -2.01 -6.33 7.60
N ARG A 219 -3.02 -6.91 6.96
CA ARG A 219 -2.89 -8.21 6.26
C ARG A 219 -3.12 -7.99 4.79
N MET A 220 -2.04 -7.99 4.02
CA MET A 220 -2.11 -7.61 2.63
C MET A 220 -1.05 -8.30 1.79
N LEU A 221 -1.43 -8.72 0.57
CA LEU A 221 -0.46 -9.03 -0.48
C LEU A 221 -0.12 -7.74 -1.23
N GLY A 222 1.15 -7.54 -1.44
CA GLY A 222 1.75 -6.35 -2.03
C GLY A 222 2.87 -5.82 -1.12
N PRO A 223 3.82 -5.08 -1.70
CA PRO A 223 3.90 -4.73 -3.12
C PRO A 223 4.41 -5.87 -4.00
N GLY A 224 4.05 -5.81 -5.30
CA GLY A 224 4.52 -6.78 -6.27
C GLY A 224 4.57 -6.24 -7.69
N VAL A 225 5.49 -6.80 -8.49
CA VAL A 225 5.67 -6.47 -9.90
C VAL A 225 5.92 -7.76 -10.69
N MET A 226 5.20 -7.96 -11.79
CA MET A 226 5.28 -9.13 -12.63
C MET A 226 5.21 -8.75 -14.11
N ARG A 227 5.91 -9.50 -14.96
CA ARG A 227 5.84 -9.29 -16.42
C ARG A 227 4.47 -9.64 -17.00
N ASP A 228 3.80 -10.64 -16.42
CA ASP A 228 2.53 -11.16 -16.93
C ASP A 228 1.58 -11.68 -15.84
N GLN A 229 0.37 -12.00 -16.26
CA GLN A 229 -0.72 -12.48 -15.39
C GLN A 229 -0.47 -13.90 -14.85
N LYS A 230 0.31 -14.74 -15.56
CA LYS A 230 0.67 -16.08 -15.10
C LYS A 230 1.59 -16.01 -13.89
N ALA A 231 2.62 -15.17 -13.95
CA ALA A 231 3.50 -14.92 -12.81
C ALA A 231 2.72 -14.33 -11.62
N ALA A 232 1.81 -13.38 -11.88
CA ALA A 232 0.98 -12.79 -10.85
C ALA A 232 0.09 -13.83 -10.16
N PHE A 233 -0.60 -14.67 -10.91
CA PHE A 233 -1.44 -15.73 -10.35
C PHE A 233 -0.63 -16.71 -9.49
N ALA A 234 0.50 -17.19 -10.00
CA ALA A 234 1.37 -18.11 -9.27
C ALA A 234 1.88 -17.52 -7.95
N LEU A 235 2.29 -16.26 -7.96
CA LEU A 235 2.77 -15.56 -6.77
C LEU A 235 1.66 -15.28 -5.76
N ILE A 236 0.46 -14.94 -6.21
CA ILE A 236 -0.71 -14.80 -5.33
C ILE A 236 -1.01 -16.14 -4.63
N ILE A 237 -1.02 -17.27 -5.35
CA ILE A 237 -1.22 -18.60 -4.77
C ILE A 237 -0.13 -18.92 -3.73
N ALA A 238 1.13 -18.64 -4.05
CA ALA A 238 2.24 -18.87 -3.12
C ALA A 238 2.08 -18.05 -1.83
N GLN A 239 1.73 -16.77 -1.94
CA GLN A 239 1.49 -15.92 -0.78
C GLN A 239 0.30 -16.43 0.06
N LEU A 240 -0.85 -16.69 -0.57
CA LEU A 240 -2.04 -17.17 0.11
C LEU A 240 -1.79 -18.47 0.88
N SER A 241 -0.96 -19.37 0.35
CA SER A 241 -0.62 -20.65 1.00
C SER A 241 0.09 -20.49 2.35
N THR A 242 0.60 -19.28 2.67
CA THR A 242 1.33 -19.00 3.90
C THR A 242 0.50 -18.30 4.98
N PHE A 243 -0.70 -17.80 4.65
CA PHE A 243 -1.52 -17.04 5.60
C PHE A 243 -2.34 -17.89 6.58
N GLY A 244 -2.48 -19.20 6.34
CA GLY A 244 -3.30 -20.05 7.19
C GLY A 244 -4.78 -19.62 7.22
N PRO A 245 -5.40 -19.50 8.42
CA PRO A 245 -6.82 -19.13 8.53
C PRO A 245 -7.11 -17.64 8.27
N GLU A 246 -6.07 -16.82 8.12
CA GLU A 246 -6.20 -15.39 7.91
C GLU A 246 -6.41 -15.09 6.43
N THR A 247 -7.23 -14.08 6.15
CA THR A 247 -7.54 -13.68 4.77
C THR A 247 -6.89 -12.34 4.46
N PRO A 248 -5.80 -12.31 3.67
CA PRO A 248 -5.20 -11.05 3.26
C PRO A 248 -6.02 -10.36 2.18
N LEU A 249 -5.99 -9.02 2.20
CA LEU A 249 -6.44 -8.18 1.11
C LEU A 249 -5.36 -8.09 0.03
N PHE A 250 -5.74 -8.00 -1.25
CA PHE A 250 -4.81 -7.70 -2.33
C PHE A 250 -5.48 -6.93 -3.47
N LEU A 251 -4.71 -6.05 -4.08
CA LEU A 251 -5.16 -5.16 -5.13
C LEU A 251 -4.70 -5.68 -6.49
N VAL A 252 -5.66 -6.01 -7.36
CA VAL A 252 -5.40 -6.52 -8.72
C VAL A 252 -5.75 -5.45 -9.73
N PRO A 253 -4.85 -5.11 -10.68
CA PRO A 253 -5.19 -4.13 -11.71
C PRO A 253 -6.42 -4.56 -12.51
N ALA A 254 -7.40 -3.67 -12.65
CA ALA A 254 -8.66 -3.95 -13.33
C ALA A 254 -8.50 -4.24 -14.85
N SER A 255 -7.34 -3.90 -15.43
CA SER A 255 -6.96 -4.24 -16.79
C SER A 255 -6.61 -5.73 -16.98
N GLU A 256 -6.26 -6.43 -15.90
CA GLU A 256 -5.75 -7.81 -15.94
C GLU A 256 -6.89 -8.83 -15.93
N THR A 257 -7.69 -8.85 -17.00
CA THR A 257 -8.97 -9.57 -17.07
C THR A 257 -8.82 -11.08 -16.90
N GLU A 258 -7.80 -11.70 -17.44
CA GLU A 258 -7.56 -13.14 -17.30
C GLU A 258 -7.20 -13.50 -15.86
N LEU A 259 -6.32 -12.72 -15.22
CA LEU A 259 -5.97 -12.88 -13.81
C LEU A 259 -7.22 -12.79 -12.93
N ILE A 260 -8.04 -11.75 -13.13
CA ILE A 260 -9.27 -11.53 -12.38
C ILE A 260 -10.24 -12.70 -12.54
N GLN A 261 -10.44 -13.19 -13.77
CA GLN A 261 -11.31 -14.34 -14.03
C GLN A 261 -10.81 -15.62 -13.35
N ASN A 262 -9.52 -15.86 -13.34
CA ASN A 262 -8.93 -17.00 -12.67
C ASN A 262 -9.07 -16.90 -11.14
N LEU A 263 -8.93 -15.71 -10.57
CA LEU A 263 -9.17 -15.47 -9.14
C LEU A 263 -10.66 -15.66 -8.78
N TYR A 264 -11.60 -15.21 -9.59
CA TYR A 264 -13.04 -15.48 -9.38
C TYR A 264 -13.37 -16.98 -9.43
N LYS A 265 -12.72 -17.75 -10.33
CA LYS A 265 -12.88 -19.22 -10.36
C LYS A 265 -12.40 -19.89 -9.09
N LEU A 266 -11.42 -19.30 -8.38
CA LEU A 266 -10.99 -19.73 -7.06
C LEU A 266 -11.91 -19.28 -5.92
N GLY A 267 -12.98 -18.52 -6.21
CA GLY A 267 -13.89 -17.99 -5.20
C GLY A 267 -13.49 -16.63 -4.63
N ALA A 268 -12.54 -15.92 -5.26
CA ALA A 268 -12.22 -14.56 -4.87
C ALA A 268 -13.46 -13.66 -4.93
N ARG A 269 -13.49 -12.66 -4.05
CA ARG A 269 -14.55 -11.66 -3.99
C ARG A 269 -13.95 -10.27 -4.06
N ASN A 270 -14.53 -9.41 -4.90
CA ASN A 270 -14.19 -7.99 -4.89
C ASN A 270 -14.92 -7.32 -3.72
N CYS A 271 -14.20 -6.60 -2.87
CA CYS A 271 -14.75 -5.95 -1.70
C CYS A 271 -14.65 -4.42 -1.74
N GLU A 272 -13.78 -3.88 -2.62
CA GLU A 272 -13.61 -2.43 -2.81
C GLU A 272 -12.95 -2.16 -4.17
N ILE A 273 -12.79 -0.88 -4.51
CA ILE A 273 -12.03 -0.41 -5.67
C ILE A 273 -11.10 0.70 -5.21
N HIS A 274 -9.83 0.58 -5.55
CA HIS A 274 -8.83 1.63 -5.35
C HIS A 274 -8.33 2.20 -6.67
N LEU A 275 -7.87 3.44 -6.59
CA LEU A 275 -7.25 4.15 -7.70
C LEU A 275 -5.82 4.50 -7.32
N SER A 276 -4.86 4.17 -8.19
CA SER A 276 -3.61 4.91 -8.14
C SER A 276 -3.77 6.24 -8.84
N GLN A 277 -3.16 7.27 -8.27
CA GLN A 277 -3.20 8.63 -8.79
C GLN A 277 -1.80 9.22 -8.78
N VAL A 278 -1.53 10.13 -9.71
CA VAL A 278 -0.23 10.77 -9.86
C VAL A 278 -0.37 12.27 -10.09
N LEU A 279 0.47 13.03 -9.43
CA LEU A 279 0.76 14.42 -9.75
C LEU A 279 2.12 14.49 -10.44
N GLY A 280 2.17 15.05 -11.64
CA GLY A 280 3.35 15.05 -12.49
C GLY A 280 3.36 13.89 -13.51
N GLU A 281 4.54 13.58 -14.05
CA GLU A 281 4.70 12.55 -15.07
C GLU A 281 4.77 11.15 -14.48
N ALA A 282 4.13 10.20 -15.14
CA ALA A 282 4.25 8.78 -14.88
C ALA A 282 3.98 7.99 -16.15
N LYS A 283 4.70 6.88 -16.32
CA LYS A 283 4.46 5.93 -17.39
C LYS A 283 3.43 4.89 -16.95
N ALA A 284 2.63 4.41 -17.88
CA ALA A 284 1.77 3.26 -17.64
C ALA A 284 2.64 2.01 -17.40
N PRO A 285 2.29 1.12 -16.47
CA PRO A 285 2.99 -0.14 -16.25
C PRO A 285 2.99 -1.00 -17.52
N ARG A 286 4.08 -1.76 -17.72
CA ARG A 286 4.25 -2.72 -18.83
C ARG A 286 4.08 -4.17 -18.37
N GLY A 287 3.21 -4.40 -17.41
CA GLY A 287 2.93 -5.67 -16.77
C GLY A 287 2.02 -5.48 -15.58
N VAL A 288 1.96 -6.47 -14.71
CA VAL A 288 1.11 -6.45 -13.53
C VAL A 288 1.83 -5.75 -12.37
N THR A 289 1.18 -4.76 -11.78
CA THR A 289 1.65 -4.09 -10.57
C THR A 289 0.61 -4.23 -9.48
N MET A 290 1.00 -4.74 -8.34
CA MET A 290 0.15 -4.87 -7.16
C MET A 290 0.66 -3.92 -6.07
N PRO A 291 -0.06 -2.82 -5.79
CA PRO A 291 0.35 -1.88 -4.76
C PRO A 291 0.12 -2.43 -3.35
N THR A 292 0.67 -1.75 -2.37
CA THR A 292 0.42 -1.99 -0.94
C THR A 292 0.05 -0.69 -0.25
N PHE A 293 -0.53 -0.80 0.95
CA PHE A 293 -0.77 0.34 1.83
C PHE A 293 0.34 0.55 2.87
N MET A 294 1.45 -0.22 2.76
CA MET A 294 2.55 -0.11 3.71
C MET A 294 3.90 -0.55 3.10
N PRO A 295 4.77 0.39 2.68
CA PRO A 295 4.45 1.78 2.37
C PRO A 295 3.69 1.88 1.05
N GLU A 296 2.76 2.82 0.95
CA GLU A 296 1.98 3.03 -0.26
C GLU A 296 2.88 3.36 -1.43
N THR A 297 2.66 2.62 -2.50
CA THR A 297 3.30 2.88 -3.79
C THR A 297 2.42 2.32 -4.89
N ALA A 298 2.26 3.07 -5.95
CA ALA A 298 1.54 2.66 -7.15
C ALA A 298 2.24 3.17 -8.40
#